data_c2790d00a8b838eaabc851699fa05c2b
#
_entry.id   c2790d00a8b838eaabc851699fa05c2b
#
_cell.length_a   1.000
_cell.length_b   1.000
_cell.length_c   1.000
_cell.angle_alpha   90.00
_cell.angle_beta   90.00
_cell.angle_gamma   90.00
#
_symmetry.space_group_name_H-M   'P 1'
#
loop_
_entity.id
_entity.type
_entity.pdbx_description
1 polymer ?
#
loop_
_entity_poly.entity_id
_entity_poly.type
_entity_poly.pdbx_seq_one_letter_code
_entity_poly.pdbx_strand_id
1 'polypeptide(L)'
;VLCCEGNGGYPEIGTPWVPLERGYSVLGWNHPGFGESTGLPFPEKEQNAVEACFLFAVHRLHFQPSQIFVLGWSIGGYTASWIAMNYPDIAGLSKKLSVFSNYFKNEVLDATFDNIDELSRRVAPSIFDPVLESVVKMYLDLNNLSHVINYDGPVLIIRRSDDEVISTGDDHSRATNRGNHLLIGLLKHRYVKAYNSCSIK
;
A
#
# COMPACT_ATOMS: atom_id res chain seq x y z
N VAL A 1 -0.96 1.17 14.97
CA VAL A 1 -0.66 0.95 13.54
C VAL A 1 -1.64 -0.05 12.98
N LEU A 2 -2.32 0.29 11.89
CA LEU A 2 -3.10 -0.64 11.07
C LEU A 2 -2.15 -1.26 10.04
N CYS A 3 -1.95 -2.57 10.11
CA CYS A 3 -1.04 -3.33 9.26
C CYS A 3 -1.80 -4.10 8.19
N CYS A 4 -1.43 -3.88 6.92
CA CYS A 4 -1.98 -4.54 5.75
C CYS A 4 -0.89 -5.42 5.14
N GLU A 5 -1.10 -6.74 5.20
CA GLU A 5 -0.10 -7.74 4.83
C GLU A 5 0.09 -7.88 3.31
N GLY A 6 1.19 -8.50 2.92
CA GLY A 6 1.44 -8.92 1.55
C GLY A 6 0.75 -10.25 1.21
N ASN A 7 0.87 -10.64 -0.06
CA ASN A 7 0.34 -11.92 -0.53
C ASN A 7 0.98 -13.09 0.24
N GLY A 8 0.15 -13.93 0.84
CA GLY A 8 0.60 -15.04 1.68
C GLY A 8 1.17 -14.62 3.04
N GLY A 9 1.07 -13.34 3.40
CA GLY A 9 1.43 -12.83 4.73
C GLY A 9 0.37 -13.12 5.77
N TYR A 10 0.83 -13.27 7.03
CA TYR A 10 -0.03 -13.45 8.19
C TYR A 10 0.33 -12.41 9.25
N PRO A 11 -0.66 -11.76 9.88
CA PRO A 11 -0.39 -10.74 10.90
C PRO A 11 0.50 -11.23 12.06
N GLU A 12 0.44 -12.52 12.38
CA GLU A 12 1.19 -13.12 13.48
C GLU A 12 2.71 -13.14 13.26
N ILE A 13 3.15 -13.17 12.01
CA ILE A 13 4.57 -13.28 11.62
C ILE A 13 5.03 -12.22 10.62
N GLY A 14 4.14 -11.29 10.26
CA GLY A 14 4.34 -10.32 9.20
C GLY A 14 4.69 -8.91 9.67
N THR A 15 4.08 -7.94 9.02
CA THR A 15 4.34 -6.51 9.23
C THR A 15 4.10 -5.98 10.66
N PRO A 16 3.21 -6.56 11.49
CA PRO A 16 2.99 -6.12 12.87
C PRO A 16 4.23 -6.15 13.77
N TRP A 17 5.17 -7.03 13.48
CA TRP A 17 6.38 -7.19 14.29
C TRP A 17 7.17 -5.89 14.45
N VAL A 18 7.39 -5.17 13.36
CA VAL A 18 8.19 -3.95 13.35
C VAL A 18 7.62 -2.84 14.23
N PRO A 19 6.33 -2.46 14.14
CA PRO A 19 5.76 -1.47 15.04
C PRO A 19 5.60 -1.99 16.47
N LEU A 20 5.34 -3.28 16.71
CA LEU A 20 5.27 -3.86 18.04
C LEU A 20 6.59 -3.72 18.81
N GLU A 21 7.73 -4.03 18.18
CA GLU A 21 9.06 -3.84 18.78
C GLU A 21 9.34 -2.39 19.19
N ARG A 22 8.63 -1.44 18.59
CA ARG A 22 8.74 -0.01 18.89
C ARG A 22 7.68 0.49 19.88
N GLY A 23 6.91 -0.43 20.49
CA GLY A 23 5.92 -0.13 21.50
C GLY A 23 4.62 0.45 20.98
N TYR A 24 4.32 0.31 19.69
CA TYR A 24 3.01 0.71 19.13
C TYR A 24 1.96 -0.38 19.39
N SER A 25 0.72 0.04 19.59
CA SER A 25 -0.43 -0.85 19.42
C SER A 25 -0.62 -1.18 17.95
N VAL A 26 -0.91 -2.45 17.64
CA VAL A 26 -1.03 -2.92 16.27
C VAL A 26 -2.36 -3.61 16.05
N LEU A 27 -2.98 -3.33 14.94
CA LEU A 27 -4.13 -4.07 14.42
C LEU A 27 -3.75 -4.68 13.07
N GLY A 28 -3.63 -6.00 13.05
CA GLY A 28 -3.46 -6.80 11.84
C GLY A 28 -4.78 -7.49 11.46
N TRP A 29 -4.90 -7.90 10.21
CA TRP A 29 -6.08 -8.56 9.67
C TRP A 29 -5.70 -9.42 8.45
N ASN A 30 -6.51 -10.42 8.14
CA ASN A 30 -6.34 -11.24 6.96
C ASN A 30 -7.18 -10.70 5.80
N HIS A 31 -6.58 -10.63 4.62
CA HIS A 31 -7.31 -10.27 3.39
C HIS A 31 -8.48 -11.22 3.12
N PRO A 32 -9.54 -10.80 2.42
CA PRO A 32 -10.61 -11.68 1.99
C PRO A 32 -10.08 -12.91 1.24
N GLY A 33 -10.43 -14.11 1.71
CA GLY A 33 -9.94 -15.36 1.15
C GLY A 33 -8.56 -15.82 1.64
N PHE A 34 -7.89 -15.07 2.53
CA PHE A 34 -6.61 -15.44 3.13
C PHE A 34 -6.80 -15.97 4.56
N GLY A 35 -5.98 -16.93 4.93
CA GLY A 35 -6.10 -17.57 6.24
C GLY A 35 -7.51 -18.14 6.46
N GLU A 36 -8.14 -17.78 7.56
CA GLU A 36 -9.52 -18.16 7.87
C GLU A 36 -10.57 -17.16 7.37
N SER A 37 -10.15 -16.07 6.71
CA SER A 37 -11.09 -15.11 6.12
C SER A 37 -11.81 -15.70 4.92
N THR A 38 -13.12 -15.51 4.88
CA THR A 38 -13.95 -15.95 3.75
C THR A 38 -13.93 -14.93 2.61
N GLY A 39 -14.40 -15.36 1.42
CA GLY A 39 -14.52 -14.47 0.26
C GLY A 39 -13.37 -14.61 -0.73
N LEU A 40 -13.20 -13.58 -1.56
CA LEU A 40 -12.14 -13.47 -2.56
C LEU A 40 -11.54 -12.05 -2.49
N PRO A 41 -10.25 -11.87 -2.80
CA PRO A 41 -9.54 -10.61 -2.65
C PRO A 41 -9.83 -9.65 -3.82
N PHE A 42 -11.08 -9.42 -4.14
CA PHE A 42 -11.47 -8.41 -5.11
C PHE A 42 -11.27 -7.00 -4.52
N PRO A 43 -10.92 -6.00 -5.34
CA PRO A 43 -10.64 -4.63 -4.89
C PRO A 43 -11.69 -4.06 -3.93
N GLU A 44 -12.98 -4.17 -4.27
CA GLU A 44 -14.07 -3.71 -3.40
C GLU A 44 -14.10 -4.46 -2.05
N LYS A 45 -13.84 -5.77 -2.05
CA LYS A 45 -13.82 -6.57 -0.81
C LYS A 45 -12.63 -6.21 0.07
N GLU A 46 -11.48 -5.96 -0.53
CA GLU A 46 -10.29 -5.47 0.14
C GLU A 46 -10.53 -4.10 0.79
N GLN A 47 -11.16 -3.18 0.06
CA GLN A 47 -11.53 -1.87 0.56
C GLN A 47 -12.50 -1.96 1.75
N ASN A 48 -13.57 -2.73 1.62
CA ASN A 48 -14.55 -2.93 2.69
C ASN A 48 -13.92 -3.60 3.93
N ALA A 49 -13.02 -4.56 3.74
CA ALA A 49 -12.37 -5.25 4.84
C ALA A 49 -11.43 -4.33 5.62
N VAL A 50 -10.57 -3.56 4.94
CA VAL A 50 -9.67 -2.63 5.61
C VAL A 50 -10.44 -1.48 6.27
N GLU A 51 -11.52 -1.00 5.66
CA GLU A 51 -12.42 0.00 6.25
C GLU A 51 -13.05 -0.50 7.53
N ALA A 52 -13.56 -1.74 7.53
CA ALA A 52 -14.11 -2.36 8.74
C ALA A 52 -13.08 -2.42 9.88
N CYS A 53 -11.83 -2.78 9.57
CA CYS A 53 -10.73 -2.80 10.54
C CYS A 53 -10.40 -1.39 11.06
N PHE A 54 -10.35 -0.40 10.19
CA PHE A 54 -10.12 0.99 10.56
C PHE A 54 -11.25 1.53 11.47
N LEU A 55 -12.50 1.32 11.07
CA LEU A 55 -13.67 1.73 11.85
C LEU A 55 -13.75 0.99 13.20
N PHE A 56 -13.32 -0.27 13.25
CA PHE A 56 -13.18 -0.99 14.52
C PHE A 56 -12.17 -0.30 15.44
N ALA A 57 -11.01 0.11 14.92
CA ALA A 57 -10.01 0.84 15.69
C ALA A 57 -10.58 2.16 16.23
N VAL A 58 -11.35 2.89 15.42
CA VAL A 58 -11.95 4.17 15.81
C VAL A 58 -13.10 3.99 16.81
N HIS A 59 -14.08 3.14 16.49
CA HIS A 59 -15.33 3.08 17.24
C HIS A 59 -15.31 2.09 18.40
N ARG A 60 -14.52 1.04 18.33
CA ARG A 60 -14.48 -0.01 19.36
C ARG A 60 -13.23 0.10 20.24
N LEU A 61 -12.09 0.46 19.67
CA LEU A 61 -10.85 0.65 20.43
C LEU A 61 -10.63 2.12 20.83
N HIS A 62 -11.48 3.02 20.35
CA HIS A 62 -11.50 4.46 20.68
C HIS A 62 -10.21 5.22 20.31
N PHE A 63 -9.48 4.77 19.29
CA PHE A 63 -8.40 5.56 18.72
C PHE A 63 -8.95 6.71 17.87
N GLN A 64 -8.35 7.89 18.02
CA GLN A 64 -8.64 8.98 17.09
C GLN A 64 -7.99 8.69 15.73
N PRO A 65 -8.60 9.02 14.59
CA PRO A 65 -7.97 8.85 13.27
C PRO A 65 -6.54 9.39 13.22
N SER A 66 -6.31 10.58 13.82
CA SER A 66 -4.99 11.20 13.89
C SER A 66 -3.94 10.45 14.72
N GLN A 67 -4.30 9.39 15.39
CA GLN A 67 -3.39 8.49 16.12
C GLN A 67 -3.10 7.20 15.36
N ILE A 68 -3.75 6.99 14.20
CA ILE A 68 -3.64 5.75 13.43
C ILE A 68 -2.66 5.96 12.28
N PHE A 69 -1.60 5.16 12.25
CA PHE A 69 -0.70 5.02 11.09
C PHE A 69 -1.10 3.79 10.28
N VAL A 70 -0.87 3.83 8.99
CA VAL A 70 -1.14 2.69 8.11
C VAL A 70 0.18 2.18 7.52
N LEU A 71 0.38 0.88 7.58
CA LEU A 71 1.53 0.19 7.01
C LEU A 71 1.04 -0.85 6.02
N GLY A 72 1.42 -0.71 4.74
CA GLY A 72 1.09 -1.65 3.68
C GLY A 72 2.34 -2.31 3.11
N TRP A 73 2.36 -3.62 3.07
CA TRP A 73 3.41 -4.41 2.45
C TRP A 73 2.91 -5.08 1.18
N SER A 74 3.63 -4.91 0.05
CA SER A 74 3.29 -5.52 -1.23
C SER A 74 1.84 -5.22 -1.65
N ILE A 75 0.97 -6.23 -1.82
CA ILE A 75 -0.46 -6.04 -2.14
C ILE A 75 -1.21 -5.26 -1.05
N GLY A 76 -0.79 -5.37 0.22
CA GLY A 76 -1.35 -4.58 1.32
C GLY A 76 -1.16 -3.07 1.15
N GLY A 77 -0.26 -2.64 0.26
CA GLY A 77 -0.14 -1.26 -0.14
C GLY A 77 -1.42 -0.70 -0.76
N TYR A 78 -2.21 -1.54 -1.44
CA TYR A 78 -3.49 -1.16 -2.02
C TYR A 78 -4.51 -0.74 -0.95
N THR A 79 -4.68 -1.55 0.06
CA THR A 79 -5.61 -1.27 1.16
C THR A 79 -5.12 -0.14 2.04
N ALA A 80 -3.80 -0.06 2.29
CA ALA A 80 -3.19 1.03 3.05
C ALA A 80 -3.41 2.37 2.36
N SER A 81 -3.11 2.47 1.06
CA SER A 81 -3.28 3.70 0.28
C SER A 81 -4.75 4.10 0.13
N TRP A 82 -5.65 3.12 0.03
CA TRP A 82 -7.09 3.37 -0.03
C TRP A 82 -7.61 4.01 1.27
N ILE A 83 -7.22 3.48 2.44
CA ILE A 83 -7.58 4.07 3.73
C ILE A 83 -7.03 5.49 3.86
N ALA A 84 -5.75 5.70 3.50
CA ALA A 84 -5.14 7.01 3.57
C ALA A 84 -5.89 8.05 2.72
N MET A 85 -6.29 7.67 1.51
CA MET A 85 -7.04 8.52 0.59
C MET A 85 -8.43 8.87 1.13
N ASN A 86 -9.16 7.90 1.68
CA ASN A 86 -10.54 8.10 2.12
C ASN A 86 -10.67 8.68 3.54
N TYR A 87 -9.65 8.53 4.36
CA TYR A 87 -9.58 9.04 5.73
C TYR A 87 -8.34 9.92 5.93
N PRO A 88 -8.26 11.09 5.30
CA PRO A 88 -7.06 11.93 5.27
C PRO A 88 -6.63 12.46 6.64
N ASP A 89 -7.50 12.37 7.65
CA ASP A 89 -7.20 12.73 9.03
C ASP A 89 -6.35 11.68 9.77
N ILE A 90 -6.03 10.53 9.15
CA ILE A 90 -5.10 9.57 9.74
C ILE A 90 -3.76 10.26 9.99
N ALA A 91 -3.26 10.15 11.23
CA ALA A 91 -1.97 10.66 11.75
C ALA A 91 -1.43 11.98 11.14
N GLY A 92 -2.21 12.65 10.25
CA GLY A 92 -1.75 13.74 9.39
C GLY A 92 -1.75 15.12 10.01
N LEU A 93 -2.52 15.39 11.06
CA LEU A 93 -2.75 16.76 11.56
C LEU A 93 -2.10 17.06 12.91
N SER A 94 -1.46 16.12 13.58
CA SER A 94 -0.82 16.41 14.84
C SER A 94 0.57 17.02 14.67
N LYS A 95 0.62 18.34 14.42
CA LYS A 95 1.84 19.17 14.57
C LYS A 95 2.46 19.08 15.99
N LYS A 96 1.82 18.38 16.92
CA LYS A 96 2.26 18.27 18.32
C LYS A 96 3.01 16.98 18.67
N LEU A 97 3.04 15.98 17.81
CA LEU A 97 3.84 14.76 18.05
C LEU A 97 5.23 14.82 17.38
N SER A 98 5.90 15.95 17.50
CA SER A 98 7.22 16.20 16.89
C SER A 98 8.34 15.28 17.37
N VAL A 99 8.16 14.52 18.44
CA VAL A 99 9.17 13.59 18.98
C VAL A 99 9.11 12.22 18.32
N PHE A 100 7.91 11.78 17.86
CA PHE A 100 7.72 10.46 17.25
C PHE A 100 7.65 10.48 15.71
N SER A 101 7.42 11.65 15.11
CA SER A 101 7.26 11.81 13.65
C SER A 101 8.56 11.56 12.83
N ASN A 102 9.70 11.39 13.50
CA ASN A 102 10.97 11.19 12.79
C ASN A 102 11.14 9.77 12.23
N TYR A 103 10.34 8.80 12.67
CA TYR A 103 10.50 7.39 12.28
C TYR A 103 9.32 6.83 11.47
N PHE A 104 8.09 7.27 11.74
CA PHE A 104 6.92 6.83 10.98
C PHE A 104 6.22 8.02 10.33
N LYS A 105 6.00 7.92 9.03
CA LYS A 105 5.10 8.79 8.27
C LYS A 105 3.68 8.23 8.41
N ASN A 106 2.69 9.01 8.03
CA ASN A 106 1.27 8.63 8.20
C ASN A 106 0.89 7.38 7.44
N GLU A 107 1.46 7.21 6.28
CA GLU A 107 1.34 6.03 5.43
C GLU A 107 2.74 5.50 5.13
N VAL A 108 2.94 4.21 5.33
CA VAL A 108 4.17 3.49 4.98
C VAL A 108 3.84 2.42 3.96
N LEU A 109 4.45 2.51 2.80
CA LEU A 109 4.34 1.57 1.70
C LEU A 109 5.66 0.85 1.51
N ASP A 110 5.73 -0.42 1.94
CA ASP A 110 6.91 -1.26 1.84
C ASP A 110 6.77 -2.27 0.70
N ALA A 111 7.74 -2.31 -0.20
CA ALA A 111 7.81 -3.24 -1.32
C ALA A 111 6.49 -3.32 -2.11
N THR A 112 5.83 -2.18 -2.34
CA THR A 112 4.58 -2.11 -3.11
C THR A 112 4.81 -1.53 -4.51
N PHE A 113 3.78 -1.57 -5.32
CA PHE A 113 3.79 -1.25 -6.75
C PHE A 113 2.78 -0.13 -7.06
N ASP A 114 2.87 0.42 -8.27
CA ASP A 114 1.91 1.41 -8.77
C ASP A 114 0.58 0.78 -9.22
N ASN A 115 0.67 -0.31 -9.99
CA ASN A 115 -0.47 -1.07 -10.49
C ASN A 115 -0.08 -2.55 -10.65
N ILE A 116 -1.05 -3.46 -10.48
CA ILE A 116 -0.82 -4.90 -10.56
C ILE A 116 -0.70 -5.46 -11.99
N ASP A 117 -1.18 -4.73 -13.00
CA ASP A 117 -1.26 -5.21 -14.39
C ASP A 117 0.04 -5.82 -14.94
N GLU A 118 1.16 -5.09 -14.77
CA GLU A 118 2.47 -5.54 -15.26
C GLU A 118 2.99 -6.76 -14.48
N LEU A 119 2.69 -6.82 -13.18
CA LEU A 119 3.11 -7.93 -12.32
C LEU A 119 2.30 -9.20 -12.62
N SER A 120 1.01 -9.06 -12.87
CA SER A 120 0.13 -10.20 -13.20
C SER A 120 0.57 -10.90 -14.48
N ARG A 121 1.01 -10.15 -15.50
CA ARG A 121 1.53 -10.71 -16.74
C ARG A 121 2.80 -11.55 -16.54
N ARG A 122 3.62 -11.20 -15.57
CA ARG A 122 4.84 -11.95 -15.24
C ARG A 122 4.55 -13.23 -14.49
N VAL A 123 3.63 -13.18 -13.52
CA VAL A 123 3.29 -14.34 -12.69
C VAL A 123 2.53 -15.41 -13.49
N ALA A 124 1.77 -15.01 -14.49
CA ALA A 124 0.94 -15.93 -15.29
C ALA A 124 1.09 -15.74 -16.81
N PRO A 125 2.31 -15.80 -17.37
CA PRO A 125 2.57 -15.48 -18.77
C PRO A 125 1.89 -16.42 -19.77
N SER A 126 1.55 -17.65 -19.38
CA SER A 126 0.96 -18.68 -20.26
C SER A 126 -0.58 -18.72 -20.24
N ILE A 127 -1.23 -17.87 -19.43
CA ILE A 127 -2.69 -17.88 -19.22
C ILE A 127 -3.37 -16.74 -19.99
N PHE A 128 -2.62 -15.92 -20.74
CA PHE A 128 -3.17 -14.74 -21.42
C PHE A 128 -3.93 -15.08 -22.69
N ASP A 129 -5.14 -15.58 -22.49
CA ASP A 129 -6.27 -15.31 -23.37
C ASP A 129 -6.67 -13.82 -23.14
N PRO A 130 -6.89 -13.01 -24.18
CA PRO A 130 -7.34 -11.61 -24.08
C PRO A 130 -8.59 -11.42 -23.21
N VAL A 131 -9.42 -12.44 -23.11
CA VAL A 131 -10.60 -12.46 -22.25
C VAL A 131 -10.18 -12.50 -20.78
N LEU A 132 -9.19 -13.32 -20.43
CA LEU A 132 -8.68 -13.42 -19.06
C LEU A 132 -7.96 -12.14 -18.64
N GLU A 133 -7.20 -11.51 -19.53
CA GLU A 133 -6.59 -10.20 -19.28
C GLU A 133 -7.65 -9.13 -18.96
N SER A 134 -8.76 -9.14 -19.70
CA SER A 134 -9.87 -8.23 -19.46
C SER A 134 -10.56 -8.50 -18.12
N VAL A 135 -10.70 -9.76 -17.74
CA VAL A 135 -11.26 -10.18 -16.46
C VAL A 135 -10.33 -9.80 -15.30
N VAL A 136 -9.02 -10.03 -15.43
CA VAL A 136 -8.03 -9.63 -14.41
C VAL A 136 -8.03 -8.11 -14.23
N LYS A 137 -8.05 -7.33 -15.31
CA LYS A 137 -8.18 -5.88 -15.23
C LYS A 137 -9.48 -5.42 -14.56
N MET A 138 -10.59 -6.09 -14.87
CA MET A 138 -11.90 -5.70 -14.34
C MET A 138 -12.06 -6.03 -12.84
N TYR A 139 -11.49 -7.15 -12.41
CA TYR A 139 -11.75 -7.70 -11.06
C TYR A 139 -10.55 -7.65 -10.11
N LEU A 140 -9.34 -7.40 -10.60
CA LEU A 140 -8.11 -7.40 -9.81
C LEU A 140 -7.26 -6.14 -10.03
N ASP A 141 -7.85 -5.03 -10.48
CA ASP A 141 -7.13 -3.76 -10.65
C ASP A 141 -6.78 -3.17 -9.29
N LEU A 142 -5.57 -3.47 -8.82
CA LEU A 142 -4.98 -2.89 -7.61
C LEU A 142 -4.12 -1.68 -7.98
N ASN A 143 -4.77 -0.54 -8.20
CA ASN A 143 -4.12 0.70 -8.62
C ASN A 143 -3.73 1.57 -7.42
N ASN A 144 -2.57 1.31 -6.83
CA ASN A 144 -2.05 2.05 -5.69
C ASN A 144 -1.74 3.50 -6.07
N LEU A 145 -1.24 3.74 -7.28
CA LEU A 145 -0.89 5.08 -7.72
C LEU A 145 -2.11 6.01 -7.68
N SER A 146 -3.27 5.53 -8.12
CA SER A 146 -4.50 6.33 -8.09
C SER A 146 -4.90 6.78 -6.69
N HIS A 147 -4.65 5.94 -5.68
CA HIS A 147 -4.92 6.28 -4.29
C HIS A 147 -3.91 7.30 -3.75
N VAL A 148 -2.62 7.03 -3.95
CA VAL A 148 -1.53 7.84 -3.39
C VAL A 148 -1.50 9.26 -3.97
N ILE A 149 -1.88 9.47 -5.23
CA ILE A 149 -1.98 10.82 -5.81
C ILE A 149 -3.17 11.62 -5.27
N ASN A 150 -4.21 10.94 -4.79
CA ASN A 150 -5.39 11.57 -4.16
C ASN A 150 -5.26 11.70 -2.63
N TYR A 151 -4.10 11.37 -2.07
CA TYR A 151 -3.78 11.56 -0.66
C TYR A 151 -2.73 12.65 -0.48
N ASP A 152 -3.09 13.74 0.20
CA ASP A 152 -2.20 14.90 0.39
C ASP A 152 -1.21 14.75 1.55
N GLY A 153 -1.39 13.74 2.38
CA GLY A 153 -0.55 13.50 3.56
C GLY A 153 0.85 12.98 3.21
N PRO A 154 1.75 12.90 4.19
CA PRO A 154 3.10 12.36 4.01
C PRO A 154 3.05 10.85 3.74
N VAL A 155 3.79 10.42 2.73
CA VAL A 155 3.96 9.01 2.34
C VAL A 155 5.43 8.63 2.46
N LEU A 156 5.72 7.52 3.11
CA LEU A 156 7.04 6.87 3.10
C LEU A 156 6.98 5.65 2.19
N ILE A 157 7.75 5.67 1.12
CA ILE A 157 7.88 4.53 0.20
C ILE A 157 9.21 3.84 0.49
N ILE A 158 9.17 2.57 0.89
CA ILE A 158 10.32 1.72 1.10
C ILE A 158 10.45 0.79 -0.11
N ARG A 159 11.58 0.89 -0.80
CA ARG A 159 11.90 0.03 -1.92
C ARG A 159 13.06 -0.88 -1.55
N ARG A 160 12.84 -2.18 -1.62
CA ARG A 160 13.85 -3.19 -1.35
C ARG A 160 14.79 -3.35 -2.56
N SER A 161 16.09 -3.59 -2.28
CA SER A 161 17.11 -3.67 -3.35
C SER A 161 17.01 -4.92 -4.19
N ASP A 162 16.65 -6.03 -3.56
CA ASP A 162 16.64 -7.37 -4.17
C ASP A 162 15.22 -7.93 -4.10
N ASP A 163 14.29 -7.18 -4.69
CA ASP A 163 12.88 -7.54 -4.72
C ASP A 163 12.58 -8.39 -5.96
N GLU A 164 12.33 -9.66 -5.73
CA GLU A 164 12.08 -10.65 -6.79
C GLU A 164 10.63 -10.60 -7.29
N VAL A 165 9.72 -10.00 -6.53
CA VAL A 165 8.27 -10.05 -6.80
C VAL A 165 7.81 -8.83 -7.59
N ILE A 166 8.12 -7.62 -7.12
CA ILE A 166 7.63 -6.39 -7.77
C ILE A 166 8.57 -5.83 -8.84
N SER A 167 9.66 -6.54 -9.19
CA SER A 167 10.52 -6.22 -10.32
C SER A 167 10.00 -6.86 -11.60
N THR A 168 9.91 -6.11 -12.69
CA THR A 168 9.44 -6.59 -14.00
C THR A 168 10.55 -7.10 -14.91
N GLY A 169 11.82 -6.89 -14.56
CA GLY A 169 12.97 -7.42 -15.28
C GLY A 169 13.42 -8.78 -14.73
N ASP A 170 14.02 -9.60 -15.60
CA ASP A 170 14.54 -10.93 -15.24
C ASP A 170 15.76 -10.85 -14.31
N ASP A 171 16.45 -9.73 -14.32
CA ASP A 171 17.62 -9.44 -13.48
C ASP A 171 17.27 -8.97 -12.05
N HIS A 172 15.99 -8.86 -11.72
CA HIS A 172 15.49 -8.32 -10.46
C HIS A 172 16.13 -6.98 -10.07
N SER A 173 16.53 -6.20 -11.09
CA SER A 173 17.27 -4.97 -10.88
C SER A 173 16.41 -3.89 -10.23
N ARG A 174 17.08 -2.98 -9.52
CA ARG A 174 16.41 -1.79 -8.96
C ARG A 174 15.73 -0.94 -10.03
N ALA A 175 16.20 -0.99 -11.27
CA ALA A 175 15.65 -0.21 -12.37
C ALA A 175 14.26 -0.67 -12.78
N THR A 176 13.99 -1.97 -12.69
CA THR A 176 12.73 -2.61 -13.09
C THR A 176 11.73 -2.76 -11.95
N ASN A 177 12.07 -2.30 -10.75
CA ASN A 177 11.21 -2.36 -9.57
C ASN A 177 10.01 -1.40 -9.71
N ARG A 178 8.79 -1.93 -9.59
CA ARG A 178 7.54 -1.15 -9.77
C ARG A 178 7.31 -0.06 -8.72
N GLY A 179 7.95 -0.14 -7.58
CA GLY A 179 7.99 0.96 -6.61
C GLY A 179 8.57 2.25 -7.17
N ASN A 180 9.41 2.19 -8.23
CA ASN A 180 9.88 3.37 -8.94
C ASN A 180 8.75 4.10 -9.64
N HIS A 181 7.84 3.38 -10.28
CA HIS A 181 6.70 3.95 -10.99
C HIS A 181 5.75 4.63 -10.02
N LEU A 182 5.50 4.01 -8.85
CA LEU A 182 4.73 4.62 -7.78
C LEU A 182 5.36 5.93 -7.31
N LEU A 183 6.66 5.92 -7.00
CA LEU A 183 7.39 7.11 -6.57
C LEU A 183 7.38 8.22 -7.63
N ILE A 184 7.71 7.87 -8.88
CA ILE A 184 7.76 8.84 -9.98
C ILE A 184 6.37 9.43 -10.25
N GLY A 185 5.32 8.61 -10.22
CA GLY A 185 3.94 9.05 -10.38
C GLY A 185 3.54 10.05 -9.30
N LEU A 186 3.83 9.74 -8.03
CA LEU A 186 3.59 10.63 -6.91
C LEU A 186 4.37 11.95 -7.02
N LEU A 187 5.66 11.89 -7.36
CA LEU A 187 6.48 13.10 -7.54
C LEU A 187 6.01 13.95 -8.71
N LYS A 188 5.64 13.35 -9.82
CA LYS A 188 5.05 14.06 -10.96
C LYS A 188 3.78 14.80 -10.57
N HIS A 189 2.91 14.17 -9.79
CA HIS A 189 1.68 14.76 -9.31
C HIS A 189 1.94 15.93 -8.36
N ARG A 190 2.76 15.72 -7.32
CA ARG A 190 3.00 16.72 -6.26
C ARG A 190 3.90 17.88 -6.67
N TYR A 191 4.82 17.65 -7.61
CA TYR A 191 5.86 18.61 -7.99
C TYR A 191 5.90 18.89 -9.50
N VAL A 192 4.73 19.06 -10.12
CA VAL A 192 4.57 19.29 -11.57
C VAL A 192 5.50 20.40 -12.09
N LYS A 193 5.64 21.50 -11.36
CA LYS A 193 6.51 22.63 -11.78
C LYS A 193 7.98 22.25 -11.80
N ALA A 194 8.45 21.51 -10.81
CA ALA A 194 9.84 21.06 -10.73
C ALA A 194 10.14 20.00 -11.81
N TYR A 195 9.21 19.09 -12.05
CA TYR A 195 9.38 18.04 -13.06
C TYR A 195 9.46 18.60 -14.48
N ASN A 196 8.58 19.53 -14.82
CA ASN A 196 8.57 20.16 -16.16
C ASN A 196 9.82 20.99 -16.42
N SER A 197 10.43 21.60 -15.40
CA SER A 197 11.70 22.35 -15.54
C SER A 197 12.92 21.43 -15.73
N CYS A 198 12.86 20.18 -15.29
CA CYS A 198 13.95 19.19 -15.49
C CYS A 198 13.86 18.49 -16.85
N SER A 199 12.67 18.46 -17.48
CA SER A 199 12.45 17.78 -18.77
C SER A 199 12.86 18.62 -19.99
N ILE A 200 13.33 19.87 -19.78
CA ILE A 200 13.70 20.82 -20.82
C ILE A 200 15.25 20.90 -21.00
N LYS A 201 15.98 20.00 -20.38
CA LYS A 201 17.44 19.84 -20.59
C LYS A 201 17.71 18.42 -21.15
#